data_179a124fbc03889004d8c64ba06cf7a4
#
_entry.id   179a124fbc03889004d8c64ba06cf7a4
#
_cell.length_a   1.000
_cell.length_b   1.000
_cell.length_c   1.000
_cell.angle_alpha   90.00
_cell.angle_beta   90.00
_cell.angle_gamma   90.00
#
_symmetry.space_group_name_H-M   'P 1'
#
loop_
_entity.id
_entity.type
_entity.pdbx_description
1 polymer ?
#
loop_
_entity_poly.entity_id
_entity_poly.type
_entity_poly.pdbx_seq_one_letter_code
_entity_poly.pdbx_strand_id
1 'polypeptide(L)' 'MPRVLTVDGSVKIGAYRFPDRKKPCLCVEKGNTCTVYGSFIDTDRANEFMNELAALVGARDDKEV' A
#
# COMPACT_ATOMS: atom_id res chain seq x y z
N MET A 1 -6.39 -6.13 -7.49
CA MET A 1 -5.34 -6.60 -6.58
C MET A 1 -4.73 -5.44 -5.82
N PRO A 2 -4.54 -5.58 -4.54
CA PRO A 2 -3.84 -4.53 -3.80
C PRO A 2 -2.38 -4.51 -4.18
N ARG A 3 -1.80 -3.33 -4.14
CA ARG A 3 -0.39 -3.16 -4.41
C ARG A 3 0.31 -2.95 -3.09
N VAL A 4 1.33 -3.73 -2.83
CA VAL A 4 2.04 -3.73 -1.55
C VAL A 4 3.53 -3.56 -1.80
N LEU A 5 4.14 -2.65 -1.05
CA LEU A 5 5.58 -2.42 -1.11
C LEU A 5 6.21 -2.88 0.19
N THR A 6 7.30 -3.60 0.10
CA THR A 6 8.08 -3.99 1.27
C THR A 6 9.11 -2.93 1.54
N VAL A 7 8.96 -2.22 2.66
CA VAL A 7 9.89 -1.16 3.04
C VAL A 7 11.05 -1.74 3.83
N ASP A 8 10.73 -2.68 4.69
CA ASP A 8 11.71 -3.35 5.53
C ASP A 8 11.22 -4.76 5.70
N GLY A 9 12.02 -5.64 6.26
CA GLY A 9 11.65 -7.04 6.38
C GLY A 9 10.30 -7.27 6.99
N SER A 10 9.91 -6.45 7.98
CA SER A 10 8.65 -6.62 8.68
C SER A 10 7.67 -5.48 8.45
N VAL A 11 8.00 -4.51 7.60
CA VAL A 11 7.14 -3.35 7.38
C VAL A 11 6.73 -3.29 5.92
N LYS A 12 5.42 -3.29 5.68
CA LYS A 12 4.87 -3.22 4.34
C LYS A 12 3.86 -2.08 4.26
N ILE A 13 3.86 -1.39 3.14
CA ILE A 13 2.91 -0.30 2.89
C ILE A 13 2.14 -0.67 1.64
N GLY A 14 0.83 -0.56 1.70
CA GLY A 14 0.03 -0.96 0.57
C GLY A 14 -1.24 -0.17 0.39
N ALA A 15 -1.77 -0.23 -0.82
CA ALA A 15 -3.08 0.31 -1.15
C ALA A 15 -4.03 -0.88 -1.25
N TYR A 16 -5.00 -0.95 -0.36
CA TYR A 16 -5.91 -2.09 -0.25
C TYR A 16 -7.34 -1.66 -0.53
N ARG A 17 -8.10 -2.55 -1.15
CA ARG A 17 -9.53 -2.36 -1.33
C ARG A 17 -10.27 -3.32 -0.41
N PHE A 18 -11.01 -2.74 0.52
CA PHE A 18 -11.79 -3.54 1.46
C PHE A 18 -13.22 -3.70 0.95
N PRO A 19 -13.86 -4.83 1.26
CA PRO A 19 -15.22 -5.06 0.77
C PRO A 19 -16.23 -4.02 1.22
N ASP A 20 -16.04 -3.45 2.40
CA ASP A 20 -16.96 -2.47 2.96
C ASP A 20 -16.60 -1.04 2.60
N ARG A 21 -15.60 -0.85 1.74
CA ARG A 21 -15.18 0.49 1.35
C ARG A 21 -15.09 0.58 -0.16
N LYS A 22 -15.51 1.72 -0.68
CA LYS A 22 -15.51 1.92 -2.12
C LYS A 22 -14.18 2.39 -2.66
N LYS A 23 -13.36 2.98 -1.81
CA LYS A 23 -12.09 3.59 -2.22
C LYS A 23 -10.93 2.79 -1.69
N PRO A 24 -9.81 2.76 -2.42
CA PRO A 24 -8.60 2.11 -1.90
C PRO A 24 -8.11 2.82 -0.66
N CYS A 25 -7.60 2.07 0.28
CA CYS A 25 -7.12 2.60 1.54
C CYS A 25 -5.62 2.41 1.65
N LEU A 26 -4.96 3.39 2.27
CA LEU A 26 -3.54 3.30 2.56
C LEU A 26 -3.36 2.57 3.88
N CYS A 27 -2.68 1.44 3.83
CA CYS A 27 -2.47 0.62 5.01
C CYS A 27 -0.97 0.37 5.22
N VAL A 28 -0.58 0.33 6.48
CA VAL A 28 0.79 -0.04 6.85
C VAL A 28 0.71 -1.28 7.71
N GLU A 29 1.41 -2.33 7.28
CA GLU A 29 1.52 -3.56 8.04
C GLU A 29 2.86 -3.61 8.74
N LYS A 30 2.82 -3.90 10.02
CA LYS A 30 4.01 -3.93 10.84
C LYS A 30 3.89 -5.14 11.74
N GLY A 31 4.67 -6.17 11.44
CA GLY A 31 4.51 -7.45 12.12
C GLY A 31 3.12 -7.99 11.85
N ASN A 32 2.33 -8.18 12.89
CA ASN A 32 0.97 -8.68 12.76
C ASN A 32 -0.09 -7.59 12.81
N THR A 33 0.32 -6.33 12.81
CA THR A 33 -0.61 -5.22 12.95
C THR A 33 -0.77 -4.52 11.61
N CYS A 34 -2.02 -4.27 11.24
CA CYS A 34 -2.34 -3.54 10.01
C CYS A 34 -3.10 -2.28 10.40
N THR A 35 -2.58 -1.12 10.01
CA THR A 35 -3.19 0.16 10.35
C THR A 35 -3.60 0.88 9.09
N VAL A 36 -4.84 1.37 9.06
CA VAL A 36 -5.34 2.16 7.94
C VAL A 36 -5.11 3.63 8.26
N TYR A 37 -4.39 4.32 7.37
CA TYR A 37 -4.06 5.72 7.59
C TYR A 37 -4.91 6.68 6.78
N GLY A 38 -5.57 6.19 5.74
CA GLY A 38 -6.38 7.07 4.93
C GLY A 38 -6.91 6.35 3.71
N SER A 39 -7.50 7.10 2.80
CA SER A 39 -8.01 6.53 1.57
C SER A 39 -7.64 7.41 0.40
N PHE A 40 -7.60 6.81 -0.79
CA PHE A 40 -7.34 7.52 -2.04
C PHE A 40 -8.66 7.77 -2.75
N ILE A 41 -8.65 8.75 -3.65
CA ILE A 41 -9.84 9.09 -4.41
C ILE A 41 -10.23 7.94 -5.31
N ASP A 42 -9.24 7.31 -5.97
CA ASP A 42 -9.49 6.18 -6.84
C ASP A 42 -8.23 5.34 -6.97
N THR A 43 -8.33 4.27 -7.75
CA THR A 43 -7.22 3.34 -7.93
C THR A 43 -6.02 3.98 -8.63
N ASP A 44 -6.29 4.89 -9.58
CA ASP A 44 -5.20 5.54 -10.29
C ASP A 44 -4.36 6.39 -9.35
N ARG A 45 -5.01 7.12 -8.44
CA ARG A 45 -4.28 7.92 -7.47
C ARG A 45 -3.49 7.05 -6.51
N ALA A 46 -4.07 5.93 -6.10
CA ALA A 46 -3.36 4.99 -5.25
C ALA A 46 -2.10 4.48 -5.94
N ASN A 47 -2.20 4.13 -7.21
CA ASN A 47 -1.05 3.63 -7.95
C ASN A 47 0.02 4.69 -8.12
N GLU A 48 -0.39 5.94 -8.40
CA GLU A 48 0.57 7.04 -8.49
C GLU A 48 1.34 7.22 -7.20
N PHE A 49 0.61 7.19 -6.09
CA PHE A 49 1.24 7.34 -4.78
C PHE A 49 2.24 6.22 -4.53
N MET A 50 1.83 4.99 -4.83
CA MET A 50 2.70 3.85 -4.60
C MET A 50 3.94 3.90 -5.48
N ASN A 51 3.80 4.36 -6.73
CA ASN A 51 4.95 4.53 -7.61
C ASN A 51 5.95 5.54 -7.05
N GLU A 52 5.45 6.68 -6.57
CA GLU A 52 6.29 7.71 -6.01
C GLU A 52 6.96 7.23 -4.73
N LEU A 53 6.20 6.54 -3.91
CA LEU A 53 6.74 6.02 -2.66
C LEU A 53 7.86 5.02 -2.91
N ALA A 54 7.66 4.14 -3.87
CA ALA A 54 8.69 3.15 -4.21
C ALA A 54 9.99 3.84 -4.64
N ALA A 55 9.86 4.90 -5.43
CA ALA A 55 11.04 5.63 -5.88
C ALA A 55 11.75 6.35 -4.74
N LEU A 56 10.96 6.92 -3.82
CA LEU A 56 11.53 7.69 -2.72
C LEU A 56 12.25 6.84 -1.69
N VAL A 57 11.67 5.70 -1.35
CA VAL A 57 12.21 4.87 -0.29
C VAL A 57 12.98 3.66 -0.79
N GLY A 58 13.02 3.46 -2.11
CA GLY A 58 13.68 2.30 -2.66
C GLY A 58 13.00 0.99 -2.31
N ALA A 59 11.73 1.03 -2.03
CA ALA A 59 10.99 -0.15 -1.62
C ALA A 59 10.73 -1.07 -2.81
N ARG A 60 10.60 -2.36 -2.52
CA ARG A 60 10.30 -3.34 -3.54
C ARG A 60 8.82 -3.56 -3.66
N ASP A 61 8.38 -3.79 -4.89
CA ASP A 61 7.00 -4.14 -5.14
C ASP A 61 6.80 -5.61 -4.82
N ASP A 62 6.00 -5.89 -3.81
CA ASP A 62 5.87 -7.22 -3.25
C ASP A 62 5.02 -8.17 -4.08
N LYS A 63 4.35 -7.67 -5.09
CA LYS A 63 3.46 -8.51 -5.87
C LYS A 63 4.20 -9.43 -6.83
N GLU A 64 5.48 -9.26 -6.95
CA GLU A 64 6.29 -10.01 -7.87
C GLU A 64 6.61 -11.42 -7.43
N VAL A 65 6.07 -11.85 -6.41
CA VAL A 65 6.39 -13.17 -5.88
C VAL A 65 6.05 -14.31 -6.83
#